data_ddd4c6877ebf1bbc748e371e6958a778
#
_entry.id   ddd4c6877ebf1bbc748e371e6958a778
#
_cell.length_a   1.000
_cell.length_b   1.000
_cell.length_c   1.000
_cell.angle_alpha   90.00
_cell.angle_beta   90.00
_cell.angle_gamma   90.00
#
_symmetry.space_group_name_H-M   'P 1'
#
loop_
_entity.id
_entity.type
_entity.pdbx_description
1 polymer ?
#
loop_
_entity_poly.entity_id
_entity_poly.type
_entity_poly.pdbx_seq_one_letter_code
_entity_poly.pdbx_strand_id
1 'polypeptide(L)' 'MRLDKFLKVSRLIKRRTVANEACDAGRVSVNGKPAKASVQVKPGDVIEIHFGTREVKAEVLKLEDTTEGERAEELFRYL' A
#
# COMPACT_ATOMS: atom_id res chain seq x y z
N MET A 1 -0.69 2.51 -11.01
CA MET A 1 -0.76 1.18 -10.33
C MET A 1 -1.88 1.19 -9.31
N ARG A 2 -2.67 0.14 -9.27
CA ARG A 2 -3.74 0.01 -8.28
C ARG A 2 -3.17 -0.11 -6.88
N LEU A 3 -3.89 0.43 -5.91
CA LEU A 3 -3.48 0.40 -4.50
C LEU A 3 -3.24 -1.03 -4.00
N ASP A 4 -4.14 -1.97 -4.29
CA ASP A 4 -3.98 -3.35 -3.84
C ASP A 4 -2.73 -4.00 -4.42
N LYS A 5 -2.42 -3.72 -5.68
CA LYS A 5 -1.20 -4.21 -6.31
C LYS A 5 0.03 -3.60 -5.66
N PHE A 6 0.03 -2.30 -5.42
CA PHE A 6 1.17 -1.63 -4.76
C PHE A 6 1.43 -2.21 -3.38
N LEU A 7 0.38 -2.43 -2.59
CA LEU A 7 0.52 -3.02 -1.26
C LEU A 7 1.18 -4.39 -1.31
N LYS A 8 0.86 -5.19 -2.33
CA LYS A 8 1.46 -6.51 -2.51
C LYS A 8 2.91 -6.41 -3.00
N VAL A 9 3.20 -5.62 -4.05
CA VAL A 9 4.56 -5.55 -4.61
C VAL A 9 5.53 -4.87 -3.65
N SER A 10 5.07 -3.93 -2.85
CA SER A 10 5.88 -3.29 -1.81
C SER A 10 6.07 -4.19 -0.58
N ARG A 11 5.32 -5.28 -0.51
CA ARG A 11 5.30 -6.22 0.63
C ARG A 11 4.79 -5.60 1.94
N LEU A 12 4.15 -4.47 1.86
CA LEU A 12 3.40 -3.93 3.01
C LEU A 12 2.31 -4.90 3.43
N ILE A 13 1.68 -5.58 2.45
CA ILE A 13 0.77 -6.69 2.67
C ILE A 13 1.22 -7.83 1.77
N LYS A 14 1.40 -9.03 2.33
CA LYS A 14 1.97 -10.16 1.60
C LYS A 14 1.14 -10.65 0.42
N ARG A 15 -0.19 -10.61 0.54
CA ARG A 15 -1.10 -11.17 -0.45
C ARG A 15 -2.00 -10.08 -1.02
N ARG A 16 -2.15 -10.06 -2.34
CA ARG A 16 -3.00 -9.08 -2.99
C ARG A 16 -4.47 -9.22 -2.60
N THR A 17 -4.94 -10.46 -2.37
CA THR A 17 -6.31 -10.69 -1.91
C THR A 17 -6.56 -10.06 -0.55
N VAL A 18 -5.59 -10.17 0.37
CA VAL A 18 -5.67 -9.53 1.68
C VAL A 18 -5.64 -8.02 1.55
N ALA A 19 -4.79 -7.51 0.67
CA ALA A 19 -4.73 -6.06 0.39
C ALA A 19 -6.06 -5.54 -0.14
N ASN A 20 -6.65 -6.27 -1.09
CA ASN A 20 -7.95 -5.91 -1.65
C ASN A 20 -9.03 -5.85 -0.58
N GLU A 21 -9.10 -6.88 0.26
CA GLU A 21 -10.08 -6.94 1.36
C GLU A 21 -9.87 -5.81 2.36
N ALA A 22 -8.62 -5.51 2.71
CA ALA A 22 -8.32 -4.44 3.65
C ALA A 22 -8.75 -3.08 3.11
N CYS A 23 -8.49 -2.82 1.83
CA CYS A 23 -8.92 -1.58 1.18
C CYS A 23 -10.44 -1.47 1.18
N ASP A 24 -11.12 -2.52 0.74
CA ASP A 24 -12.58 -2.48 0.61
C ASP A 24 -13.29 -2.49 1.98
N ALA A 25 -12.60 -2.92 3.03
CA ALA A 25 -13.10 -2.84 4.40
C ALA A 25 -12.86 -1.46 5.04
N GLY A 26 -12.25 -0.52 4.31
CA GLY A 26 -11.99 0.82 4.83
C GLY A 26 -10.77 0.91 5.74
N ARG A 27 -9.89 -0.07 5.72
CA ARG A 27 -8.70 -0.12 6.59
C ARG A 27 -7.48 0.56 6.00
N VAL A 28 -7.55 0.96 4.74
CA VAL A 28 -6.43 1.59 4.04
C VAL A 28 -6.87 2.98 3.57
N SER A 29 -6.05 3.97 3.86
CA SER A 29 -6.27 5.35 3.42
C SER A 29 -5.12 5.81 2.55
N VAL A 30 -5.41 6.71 1.61
CA VAL A 30 -4.41 7.38 0.80
C VAL A 30 -4.58 8.87 0.99
N ASN A 31 -3.52 9.54 1.43
CA ASN A 31 -3.53 10.97 1.71
C ASN A 31 -4.67 11.37 2.67
N GLY A 32 -4.90 10.53 3.67
CA GLY A 32 -5.89 10.80 4.72
C GLY A 32 -7.32 10.41 4.39
N LYS A 33 -7.58 9.83 3.22
CA LYS A 33 -8.92 9.42 2.81
C LYS A 33 -8.99 7.91 2.61
N PRO A 34 -10.03 7.24 3.12
CA PRO A 34 -10.23 5.82 2.83
C PRO A 34 -10.23 5.57 1.32
N ALA A 35 -9.51 4.56 0.89
CA ALA A 35 -9.32 4.28 -0.52
C ALA A 35 -9.69 2.83 -0.83
N LYS A 36 -10.39 2.64 -1.94
CA LYS A 36 -10.72 1.31 -2.44
C LYS A 36 -9.50 0.68 -3.11
N ALA A 37 -9.53 -0.64 -3.25
CA ALA A 37 -8.43 -1.39 -3.84
C ALA A 37 -8.05 -0.91 -5.25
N SER A 38 -9.00 -0.39 -6.01
CA SER A 38 -8.79 0.06 -7.39
C SER A 38 -8.24 1.48 -7.52
N VAL A 39 -8.07 2.19 -6.41
CA VAL A 39 -7.51 3.55 -6.45
C VAL A 39 -6.10 3.51 -7.03
N GLN A 40 -5.79 4.45 -7.92
CA GLN A 40 -4.45 4.57 -8.50
C GLN A 40 -3.55 5.33 -7.55
N VAL A 41 -2.40 4.74 -7.24
CA VAL A 41 -1.38 5.40 -6.40
C VAL A 41 -0.25 5.94 -7.27
N LYS A 42 0.43 6.95 -6.76
CA LYS A 42 1.56 7.59 -7.44
C LYS A 42 2.63 7.97 -6.43
N PRO A 43 3.87 8.20 -6.87
CA PRO A 43 4.93 8.68 -5.98
C PRO A 43 4.49 9.94 -5.23
N GLY A 44 4.80 9.98 -3.95
CA GLY A 44 4.40 11.06 -3.05
C GLY A 44 3.12 10.79 -2.28
N ASP A 45 2.31 9.82 -2.69
CA ASP A 45 1.11 9.46 -1.93
C ASP A 45 1.50 8.83 -0.59
N VAL A 46 0.74 9.16 0.45
CA VAL A 46 0.93 8.62 1.79
C VAL A 46 -0.17 7.60 2.06
N ILE A 47 0.24 6.37 2.28
CA ILE A 47 -0.66 5.25 2.56
C ILE A 47 -0.68 4.98 4.06
N GLU A 48 -1.87 4.86 4.64
CA GLU A 48 -2.05 4.44 6.03
C GLU A 48 -2.82 3.14 6.05
N ILE A 49 -2.32 2.17 6.82
CA ILE A 49 -2.95 0.87 6.96
C ILE A 49 -3.24 0.63 8.43
N HIS A 50 -4.48 0.26 8.73
CA HIS A 50 -4.93 -0.01 10.09
C HIS A 50 -5.09 -1.52 10.29
N PHE A 51 -4.24 -2.09 11.12
CA PHE A 51 -4.27 -3.52 11.48
C PHE A 51 -4.66 -3.65 12.95
N GLY A 52 -5.94 -3.78 13.22
CA GLY A 52 -6.40 -3.87 14.61
C GLY A 52 -5.97 -2.63 15.40
N THR A 53 -5.06 -2.81 16.37
CA THR A 53 -4.51 -1.70 17.15
C THR A 53 -3.25 -1.10 16.54
N ARG A 54 -2.73 -1.69 15.46
CA ARG A 54 -1.51 -1.21 14.80
C ARG A 54 -1.86 -0.32 13.64
N GLU A 55 -1.03 0.69 13.43
CA GLU A 55 -1.14 1.60 12.32
C GLU A 55 0.21 1.68 11.61
N VAL A 56 0.19 1.52 10.29
CA VAL A 56 1.38 1.65 9.45
C VAL A 56 1.17 2.83 8.52
N LYS A 57 2.17 3.69 8.43
CA LYS A 57 2.15 4.85 7.55
C LYS A 57 3.37 4.81 6.65
N ALA A 58 3.16 4.92 5.35
CA ALA A 58 4.24 4.80 4.37
C ALA A 58 4.03 5.75 3.21
N GLU A 59 5.11 6.36 2.76
CA GLU A 59 5.09 7.22 1.57
C GLU A 59 5.53 6.42 0.35
N VAL A 60 4.79 6.52 -0.74
CA VAL A 60 5.15 5.89 -2.01
C VAL A 60 6.33 6.64 -2.62
N LEU A 61 7.41 5.93 -2.92
CA LEU A 61 8.61 6.52 -3.53
C LEU A 61 8.65 6.27 -5.03
N LYS A 62 8.34 5.06 -5.46
CA LYS A 62 8.30 4.72 -6.89
C LYS A 62 7.37 3.53 -7.12
N LEU A 63 6.95 3.36 -8.37
CA LEU A 63 6.07 2.28 -8.79
C LEU A 63 6.85 1.33 -9.68
N GLU A 64 6.88 0.04 -9.31
CA GLU A 64 7.47 -1.03 -10.12
C GLU A 64 6.56 -2.25 -10.08
N ASP A 65 6.35 -2.89 -11.23
CA ASP A 65 5.48 -4.05 -11.36
C ASP A 65 6.07 -5.33 -10.80
N THR A 66 7.39 -5.48 -10.94
CA THR A 66 8.06 -6.68 -10.47
C THR A 66 8.96 -6.31 -9.32
N THR A 67 8.79 -7.01 -8.20
CA THR A 67 9.68 -6.85 -7.08
C THR A 67 10.32 -8.18 -6.75
N GLU A 68 11.62 -8.20 -6.88
CA GLU A 68 12.42 -9.14 -6.12
C GLU A 68 12.42 -8.63 -4.68
N GLY A 69 12.52 -9.53 -3.71
CA GLY A 69 12.38 -9.18 -2.31
C GLY A 69 13.25 -8.02 -1.84
N GLU A 70 14.43 -7.90 -2.42
CA GLU A 70 15.39 -6.83 -2.05
C GLU A 70 14.94 -5.45 -2.51
N ARG A 71 14.10 -5.36 -3.54
CA ARG A 71 13.69 -4.08 -4.13
C ARG A 71 12.39 -3.55 -3.58
N ALA A 72 11.64 -4.38 -2.87
CA ALA A 72 10.36 -3.95 -2.30
C ALA A 72 10.53 -2.77 -1.35
N GLU A 73 11.60 -2.74 -0.58
CA GLU A 73 11.90 -1.66 0.36
C GLU A 73 12.22 -0.33 -0.32
N GLU A 74 12.58 -0.35 -1.60
CA GLU A 74 12.85 0.86 -2.37
C GLU A 74 11.58 1.56 -2.85
N LEU A 75 10.43 0.90 -2.79
CA LEU A 75 9.18 1.42 -3.31
C LEU A 75 8.50 2.39 -2.34
N PHE A 76 8.86 2.35 -1.08
CA PHE A 76 8.24 3.18 -0.05
C PHE A 76 9.21 3.46 1.07
N ARG A 77 8.84 4.42 1.93
CA ARG A 77 9.50 4.63 3.21
C ARG A 77 8.48 4.74 4.32
N TYR A 78 8.78 4.20 5.48
CA TYR A 78 7.94 4.38 6.66
C TYR A 78 8.02 5.83 7.15
N LEU A 79 6.89 6.32 7.60
CA LEU A 79 6.81 7.66 8.18
C LEU A 79 6.68 7.62 9.69
#